data_76c351588e73847ff56a1db7c8c951d3
#
_entry.id   76c351588e73847ff56a1db7c8c951d3
#
_cell.length_a   1.000
_cell.length_b   1.000
_cell.length_c   1.000
_cell.angle_alpha   90.00
_cell.angle_beta   90.00
_cell.angle_gamma   90.00
#
_symmetry.space_group_name_H-M   'P 1'
#
loop_
_entity.id
_entity.type
_entity.pdbx_description
1 polymer ?
#
loop_
_entity_poly.entity_id
_entity_poly.type
_entity_poly.pdbx_seq_one_letter_code
_entity_poly.pdbx_strand_id
1 'polypeptide(L)'
;MAAIEAARGLGKTLREVVLFEHEPKLGRKLAVTGAGRCNISNDGIKALAYHGPEPAWTESLLEGFAVEDLERALYRLGIPIYKTDDGWYYPLSQSAASVVAVLEERLLGQGVLMRVATYVRRVSYKEGFGFELTFKDYTSGEKGIELFDKLIVATGGKSYPELGAKGHFFSQLEALGHTIKPLYPALGPIDARLGAFTALQGQRFDAHTAIFDGEDCLGRSFGNLIFTKKGLNGPGVMNLSHLVTQSPEKNLQLEVNFIGPWIEELAEAASDENNHASVRALLLRYFAPKAVDFFLTQAALNPQKFVQELTELDFQALIQTLSMTRFEITGAGDFSNSQLTAGGVATQELDPHTLQSKRLPGLYVIGEAVDIFGPCGGYNLHVAFASGYLAGKSLAEMNN
;
A
#
# COMPACT_ATOMS: atom_id res chain seq x y z
N MET A 1 -0.08 17.93 1.73
CA MET A 1 0.02 18.38 0.33
C MET A 1 -1.18 19.26 -0.07
N ALA A 2 -2.41 18.75 -0.07
CA ALA A 2 -3.58 19.51 -0.55
C ALA A 2 -3.76 20.88 0.13
N ALA A 3 -3.72 20.95 1.46
CA ALA A 3 -3.85 22.20 2.20
C ALA A 3 -2.72 23.20 1.91
N ILE A 4 -1.50 22.71 1.70
CA ILE A 4 -0.34 23.55 1.33
C ILE A 4 -0.54 24.16 -0.06
N GLU A 5 -0.92 23.36 -1.05
CA GLU A 5 -1.12 23.87 -2.41
C GLU A 5 -2.35 24.80 -2.51
N ALA A 6 -3.45 24.47 -1.81
CA ALA A 6 -4.62 25.35 -1.74
C ALA A 6 -4.28 26.71 -1.10
N ALA A 7 -3.54 26.71 0.01
CA ALA A 7 -3.13 27.93 0.70
C ALA A 7 -2.19 28.81 -0.17
N ARG A 8 -1.30 28.20 -0.96
CA ARG A 8 -0.45 28.95 -1.90
C ARG A 8 -1.23 29.79 -2.92
N GLY A 9 -2.37 29.26 -3.40
CA GLY A 9 -3.21 29.96 -4.36
C GLY A 9 -4.07 31.08 -3.77
N LEU A 10 -4.30 31.08 -2.46
CA LEU A 10 -5.11 32.10 -1.80
C LEU A 10 -4.39 33.45 -1.69
N GLY A 11 -3.05 33.46 -1.70
CA GLY A 11 -2.26 34.69 -1.60
C GLY A 11 -2.66 35.58 -0.41
N LYS A 12 -2.96 36.86 -0.67
CA LYS A 12 -3.41 37.84 0.35
C LYS A 12 -4.95 37.99 0.42
N THR A 13 -5.70 36.98 0.00
CA THR A 13 -7.19 37.06 0.07
C THR A 13 -7.66 36.92 1.53
N LEU A 14 -8.92 37.29 1.78
CA LEU A 14 -9.58 37.09 3.08
C LEU A 14 -10.00 35.62 3.35
N ARG A 15 -9.65 34.70 2.45
CA ARG A 15 -9.98 33.29 2.57
C ARG A 15 -8.90 32.57 3.36
N GLU A 16 -9.29 31.52 4.05
CA GLU A 16 -8.40 30.71 4.87
C GLU A 16 -8.53 29.22 4.54
N VAL A 17 -7.49 28.46 4.84
CA VAL A 17 -7.51 27.01 4.83
C VAL A 17 -7.48 26.50 6.27
N VAL A 18 -8.50 25.73 6.64
CA VAL A 18 -8.59 25.09 7.96
C VAL A 18 -8.37 23.58 7.79
N LEU A 19 -7.43 23.02 8.52
CA LEU A 19 -7.17 21.58 8.60
C LEU A 19 -7.71 21.02 9.93
N PHE A 20 -8.67 20.11 9.82
CA PHE A 20 -9.17 19.36 10.98
C PHE A 20 -8.48 18.01 11.05
N GLU A 21 -7.89 17.68 12.20
CA GLU A 21 -7.28 16.38 12.48
C GLU A 21 -7.87 15.86 13.81
N HIS A 22 -8.41 14.66 13.76
CA HIS A 22 -9.02 14.01 14.92
C HIS A 22 -7.98 13.59 15.98
N GLU A 23 -6.79 13.22 15.55
CA GLU A 23 -5.69 12.85 16.42
C GLU A 23 -4.96 14.08 16.98
N PRO A 24 -4.27 13.95 18.12
CA PRO A 24 -3.56 15.10 18.73
C PRO A 24 -2.30 15.52 17.96
N LYS A 25 -1.86 14.72 16.97
CA LYS A 25 -0.69 14.99 16.13
C LYS A 25 -1.00 14.65 14.68
N LEU A 26 -0.49 15.46 13.76
CA LEU A 26 -0.56 15.18 12.32
C LEU A 26 0.31 13.98 11.90
N GLY A 27 -0.03 13.37 10.78
CA GLY A 27 0.84 12.44 10.06
C GLY A 27 1.14 11.12 10.76
N ARG A 28 0.36 10.67 11.76
CA ARG A 28 0.62 9.44 12.53
C ARG A 28 0.80 8.22 11.64
N LYS A 29 -0.07 8.00 10.64
CA LYS A 29 0.04 6.88 9.71
C LYS A 29 1.25 7.05 8.79
N LEU A 30 1.53 8.26 8.30
CA LEU A 30 2.70 8.55 7.48
C LEU A 30 4.01 8.24 8.22
N ALA A 31 4.10 8.60 9.52
CA ALA A 31 5.29 8.42 10.33
C ALA A 31 5.74 6.96 10.50
N VAL A 32 4.86 5.97 10.30
CA VAL A 32 5.19 4.53 10.41
C VAL A 32 5.40 3.85 9.05
N THR A 33 5.22 4.56 7.93
CA THR A 33 5.34 3.99 6.59
C THR A 33 6.79 3.58 6.26
N GLY A 34 6.95 2.52 5.45
CA GLY A 34 8.24 2.01 5.04
C GLY A 34 9.14 1.64 6.24
N ALA A 35 8.58 1.08 7.31
CA ALA A 35 9.25 0.81 8.58
C ALA A 35 9.92 2.08 9.18
N GLY A 36 9.23 3.22 9.09
CA GLY A 36 9.71 4.52 9.56
C GLY A 36 10.61 5.28 8.58
N ARG A 37 10.87 4.73 7.39
CA ARG A 37 11.72 5.35 6.36
C ARG A 37 10.96 6.18 5.33
N CYS A 38 9.63 6.02 5.23
CA CYS A 38 8.75 6.68 4.27
C CYS A 38 9.07 6.31 2.80
N ASN A 39 8.68 5.13 2.35
CA ASN A 39 8.75 4.77 0.93
C ASN A 39 7.69 5.55 0.15
N ILE A 40 8.12 6.59 -0.55
CA ILE A 40 7.23 7.63 -1.11
C ILE A 40 6.69 7.25 -2.48
N SER A 41 7.48 6.58 -3.31
CA SER A 41 7.14 6.28 -4.70
C SER A 41 7.92 5.08 -5.23
N ASN A 42 7.70 4.74 -6.51
CA ASN A 42 8.31 3.60 -7.19
C ASN A 42 8.47 3.88 -8.69
N ASP A 43 9.51 3.32 -9.33
CA ASP A 43 9.66 3.37 -10.79
C ASP A 43 8.59 2.59 -11.55
N GLY A 44 8.03 1.55 -10.91
CA GLY A 44 6.99 0.69 -11.50
C GLY A 44 5.60 1.32 -11.53
N ILE A 45 5.47 2.61 -11.21
CA ILE A 45 4.17 3.30 -11.21
C ILE A 45 3.62 3.37 -12.63
N LYS A 46 2.49 2.69 -12.82
CA LYS A 46 1.69 2.65 -14.05
C LYS A 46 0.26 2.26 -13.70
N ALA A 47 -0.70 2.64 -14.54
CA ALA A 47 -2.13 2.42 -14.29
C ALA A 47 -2.47 0.96 -13.97
N LEU A 48 -1.88 0.01 -14.70
CA LEU A 48 -2.10 -1.43 -14.51
C LEU A 48 -1.57 -2.00 -13.19
N ALA A 49 -0.79 -1.24 -12.42
CA ALA A 49 -0.34 -1.66 -11.09
C ALA A 49 -1.37 -1.39 -10.00
N TYR A 50 -2.44 -0.66 -10.30
CA TYR A 50 -3.46 -0.27 -9.33
C TYR A 50 -4.75 -1.08 -9.52
N HIS A 51 -5.43 -1.32 -8.41
CA HIS A 51 -6.71 -1.97 -8.31
C HIS A 51 -7.80 -0.96 -7.91
N GLY A 52 -9.06 -1.27 -8.26
CA GLY A 52 -10.24 -0.46 -7.94
C GLY A 52 -10.77 0.30 -9.15
N PRO A 53 -10.06 1.32 -9.69
CA PRO A 53 -10.54 2.10 -10.82
C PRO A 53 -10.35 1.40 -12.17
N GLU A 54 -11.07 1.91 -13.17
CA GLU A 54 -10.75 1.62 -14.56
C GLU A 54 -9.33 2.15 -14.91
N PRO A 55 -8.51 1.39 -15.68
CA PRO A 55 -7.14 1.80 -16.01
C PRO A 55 -7.02 3.21 -16.58
N ALA A 56 -7.95 3.63 -17.45
CA ALA A 56 -7.95 4.97 -18.05
C ALA A 56 -8.13 6.10 -17.02
N TRP A 57 -8.88 5.86 -15.93
CA TRP A 57 -9.01 6.84 -14.85
C TRP A 57 -7.69 7.01 -14.10
N THR A 58 -7.03 5.88 -13.80
CA THR A 58 -5.72 5.88 -13.13
C THR A 58 -4.64 6.51 -14.02
N GLU A 59 -4.68 6.22 -15.33
CA GLU A 59 -3.77 6.80 -16.33
C GLU A 59 -3.86 8.32 -16.33
N SER A 60 -5.09 8.86 -16.40
CA SER A 60 -5.34 10.29 -16.34
C SER A 60 -4.85 10.94 -15.02
N LEU A 61 -5.01 10.26 -13.87
CA LEU A 61 -4.47 10.72 -12.58
C LEU A 61 -2.94 10.80 -12.61
N LEU A 62 -2.27 9.76 -13.12
CA LEU A 62 -0.81 9.66 -13.17
C LEU A 62 -0.20 10.60 -14.21
N GLU A 63 -0.87 10.85 -15.34
CA GLU A 63 -0.48 11.87 -16.31
C GLU A 63 -0.55 13.28 -15.72
N GLY A 64 -1.52 13.52 -14.85
CA GLY A 64 -1.65 14.79 -14.13
C GLY A 64 -0.56 15.02 -13.07
N PHE A 65 0.09 13.95 -12.59
CA PHE A 65 1.14 14.02 -11.57
C PHE A 65 2.04 12.78 -11.61
N ALA A 66 3.08 12.83 -12.41
CA ALA A 66 4.08 11.76 -12.56
C ALA A 66 5.10 11.74 -11.40
N VAL A 67 6.01 10.76 -11.42
CA VAL A 67 7.06 10.64 -10.40
C VAL A 67 7.95 11.87 -10.36
N GLU A 68 8.28 12.43 -11.53
CA GLU A 68 9.09 13.65 -11.66
C GLU A 68 8.38 14.89 -11.09
N ASP A 69 7.04 14.95 -11.18
CA ASP A 69 6.25 16.00 -10.54
C ASP A 69 6.29 15.90 -9.03
N LEU A 70 6.21 14.66 -8.51
CA LEU A 70 6.35 14.37 -7.10
C LEU A 70 7.74 14.79 -6.59
N GLU A 71 8.81 14.43 -7.29
CA GLU A 71 10.18 14.84 -6.94
C GLU A 71 10.30 16.36 -6.86
N ARG A 72 9.83 17.08 -7.89
CA ARG A 72 9.84 18.54 -7.93
C ARG A 72 9.00 19.15 -6.81
N ALA A 73 7.82 18.61 -6.54
CA ALA A 73 6.92 19.10 -5.50
C ALA A 73 7.55 18.92 -4.11
N LEU A 74 8.08 17.74 -3.81
CA LEU A 74 8.72 17.45 -2.53
C LEU A 74 10.02 18.25 -2.34
N TYR A 75 10.83 18.40 -3.38
CA TYR A 75 12.03 19.24 -3.33
C TYR A 75 11.70 20.71 -2.96
N ARG A 76 10.65 21.29 -3.58
CA ARG A 76 10.17 22.64 -3.24
C ARG A 76 9.69 22.76 -1.78
N LEU A 77 9.17 21.69 -1.22
CA LEU A 77 8.78 21.65 0.19
C LEU A 77 9.97 21.49 1.15
N GLY A 78 11.17 21.16 0.64
CA GLY A 78 12.34 20.86 1.45
C GLY A 78 12.47 19.39 1.82
N ILE A 79 11.83 18.50 1.05
CA ILE A 79 11.88 17.05 1.21
C ILE A 79 12.56 16.46 -0.03
N PRO A 80 13.89 16.56 -0.16
CA PRO A 80 14.59 15.90 -1.26
C PRO A 80 14.49 14.39 -1.12
N ILE A 81 14.24 13.69 -2.24
CA ILE A 81 14.14 12.24 -2.30
C ILE A 81 15.23 11.66 -3.21
N TYR A 82 15.50 10.37 -3.04
CA TYR A 82 16.43 9.62 -3.89
C TYR A 82 15.82 8.27 -4.26
N LYS A 83 16.25 7.74 -5.39
CA LYS A 83 15.87 6.42 -5.90
C LYS A 83 16.91 5.38 -5.51
N THR A 84 16.47 4.21 -5.04
CA THR A 84 17.29 3.03 -4.82
C THR A 84 17.47 2.22 -6.11
N ASP A 85 18.42 1.30 -6.14
CA ASP A 85 18.69 0.46 -7.33
C ASP A 85 17.50 -0.44 -7.71
N ASP A 86 16.67 -0.80 -6.73
CA ASP A 86 15.43 -1.56 -6.91
C ASP A 86 14.19 -0.69 -7.23
N GLY A 87 14.41 0.60 -7.55
CA GLY A 87 13.38 1.50 -8.06
C GLY A 87 12.48 2.15 -7.01
N TRP A 88 12.82 2.06 -5.71
CA TRP A 88 12.03 2.67 -4.64
C TRP A 88 12.53 4.09 -4.32
N TYR A 89 11.61 4.97 -3.95
CA TYR A 89 11.94 6.35 -3.62
C TYR A 89 11.80 6.62 -2.13
N TYR A 90 12.86 7.13 -1.52
CA TYR A 90 12.89 7.51 -0.11
C TYR A 90 13.34 8.96 0.08
N PRO A 91 12.92 9.64 1.18
CA PRO A 91 13.52 10.92 1.53
C PRO A 91 15.01 10.73 1.87
N LEU A 92 15.84 11.72 1.55
CA LEU A 92 17.29 11.66 1.91
C LEU A 92 17.51 11.46 3.40
N SER A 93 16.61 11.94 4.25
CA SER A 93 16.64 11.72 5.70
C SER A 93 16.39 10.27 6.11
N GLN A 94 15.87 9.43 5.22
CA GLN A 94 15.36 8.07 5.51
C GLN A 94 14.44 8.03 6.76
N SER A 95 13.72 9.10 7.02
CA SER A 95 12.89 9.28 8.20
C SER A 95 11.50 9.80 7.84
N ALA A 96 10.48 8.99 8.06
CA ALA A 96 9.08 9.40 7.90
C ALA A 96 8.70 10.53 8.88
N ALA A 97 9.26 10.52 10.08
CA ALA A 97 9.05 11.57 11.07
C ALA A 97 9.60 12.92 10.57
N SER A 98 10.75 12.93 9.88
CA SER A 98 11.31 14.16 9.27
C SER A 98 10.41 14.68 8.17
N VAL A 99 9.80 13.81 7.34
CA VAL A 99 8.83 14.20 6.31
C VAL A 99 7.60 14.87 6.95
N VAL A 100 7.06 14.27 8.01
CA VAL A 100 5.92 14.85 8.75
C VAL A 100 6.28 16.23 9.30
N ALA A 101 7.42 16.36 9.97
CA ALA A 101 7.86 17.64 10.56
C ALA A 101 7.99 18.75 9.51
N VAL A 102 8.59 18.46 8.34
CA VAL A 102 8.69 19.42 7.25
C VAL A 102 7.32 19.82 6.72
N LEU A 103 6.39 18.86 6.56
CA LEU A 103 5.03 19.16 6.12
C LEU A 103 4.28 20.03 7.13
N GLU A 104 4.41 19.80 8.43
CA GLU A 104 3.84 20.64 9.50
C GLU A 104 4.39 22.07 9.46
N GLU A 105 5.71 22.24 9.34
CA GLU A 105 6.36 23.55 9.17
C GLU A 105 5.83 24.29 7.94
N ARG A 106 5.61 23.59 6.83
CA ARG A 106 5.07 24.19 5.60
C ARG A 106 3.60 24.59 5.74
N LEU A 107 2.79 23.82 6.46
CA LEU A 107 1.40 24.21 6.79
C LEU A 107 1.37 25.51 7.59
N LEU A 108 2.17 25.60 8.64
CA LEU A 108 2.32 26.81 9.46
C LEU A 108 2.80 28.00 8.62
N GLY A 109 3.86 27.81 7.82
CA GLY A 109 4.44 28.86 6.97
C GLY A 109 3.50 29.37 5.89
N GLN A 110 2.48 28.61 5.49
CA GLN A 110 1.43 29.00 4.55
C GLN A 110 0.19 29.59 5.26
N GLY A 111 0.19 29.71 6.57
CA GLY A 111 -0.93 30.25 7.34
C GLY A 111 -2.13 29.32 7.42
N VAL A 112 -1.95 28.01 7.25
CA VAL A 112 -3.02 27.01 7.43
C VAL A 112 -3.40 26.93 8.90
N LEU A 113 -4.69 27.12 9.22
CA LEU A 113 -5.20 26.98 10.57
C LEU A 113 -5.35 25.47 10.90
N MET A 114 -4.48 24.96 11.74
CA MET A 114 -4.50 23.54 12.14
C MET A 114 -5.30 23.34 13.43
N ARG A 115 -6.35 22.53 13.38
CA ARG A 115 -7.18 22.12 14.52
C ARG A 115 -6.98 20.62 14.75
N VAL A 116 -5.96 20.28 15.52
CA VAL A 116 -5.69 18.90 15.97
C VAL A 116 -6.62 18.52 17.14
N ALA A 117 -6.69 17.24 17.45
CA ALA A 117 -7.62 16.68 18.44
C ALA A 117 -9.08 17.11 18.20
N THR A 118 -9.45 17.43 16.96
CA THR A 118 -10.76 17.96 16.58
C THR A 118 -11.49 17.00 15.66
N TYR A 119 -12.57 16.42 16.17
CA TYR A 119 -13.36 15.41 15.47
C TYR A 119 -14.54 16.03 14.74
N VAL A 120 -14.53 15.96 13.42
CA VAL A 120 -15.67 16.33 12.57
C VAL A 120 -16.73 15.23 12.66
N ARG A 121 -17.86 15.55 13.29
CA ARG A 121 -18.95 14.59 13.56
C ARG A 121 -19.93 14.44 12.41
N ARG A 122 -20.20 15.56 11.73
CA ARG A 122 -21.18 15.61 10.66
C ARG A 122 -20.76 16.63 9.61
N VAL A 123 -21.03 16.28 8.36
CA VAL A 123 -20.97 17.19 7.22
C VAL A 123 -22.34 17.23 6.55
N SER A 124 -22.79 18.41 6.18
CA SER A 124 -23.97 18.59 5.34
C SER A 124 -23.68 19.64 4.29
N TYR A 125 -24.23 19.46 3.09
CA TYR A 125 -24.15 20.44 2.03
C TYR A 125 -25.38 21.34 2.06
N LYS A 126 -25.15 22.64 1.94
CA LYS A 126 -26.20 23.68 1.84
C LYS A 126 -26.07 24.37 0.49
N GLU A 127 -27.05 24.18 -0.37
CA GLU A 127 -27.07 24.80 -1.69
C GLU A 127 -26.89 26.32 -1.59
N GLY A 128 -25.95 26.87 -2.36
CA GLY A 128 -25.58 28.27 -2.35
C GLY A 128 -24.68 28.73 -1.18
N PHE A 129 -24.46 27.89 -0.17
CA PHE A 129 -23.65 28.21 1.02
C PHE A 129 -22.43 27.33 1.23
N GLY A 130 -22.36 26.14 0.58
CA GLY A 130 -21.25 25.19 0.73
C GLY A 130 -21.48 24.15 1.81
N PHE A 131 -20.42 23.83 2.56
CA PHE A 131 -20.38 22.71 3.50
C PHE A 131 -20.46 23.18 4.95
N GLU A 132 -21.47 22.72 5.68
CA GLU A 132 -21.57 22.92 7.13
C GLU A 132 -20.93 21.73 7.85
N LEU A 133 -19.91 21.99 8.65
CA LEU A 133 -19.22 21.03 9.47
C LEU A 133 -19.59 21.21 10.94
N THR A 134 -20.07 20.12 11.57
CA THR A 134 -20.22 20.06 13.04
C THR A 134 -19.04 19.31 13.61
N PHE A 135 -18.33 19.89 14.56
CA PHE A 135 -17.14 19.29 15.15
C PHE A 135 -17.11 19.39 16.67
N LYS A 136 -16.21 18.61 17.29
CA LYS A 136 -15.88 18.69 18.70
C LYS A 136 -14.37 18.71 18.87
N ASP A 137 -13.86 19.72 19.54
CA ASP A 137 -12.50 19.77 20.05
C ASP A 137 -12.41 18.92 21.33
N TYR A 138 -11.54 17.92 21.34
CA TYR A 138 -11.36 17.05 22.51
C TYR A 138 -10.43 17.64 23.58
N THR A 139 -9.66 18.68 23.23
CA THR A 139 -8.77 19.37 24.17
C THR A 139 -9.58 20.35 25.06
N SER A 140 -10.38 21.19 24.40
CA SER A 140 -11.22 22.18 25.11
C SER A 140 -12.60 21.66 25.51
N GLY A 141 -13.08 20.59 24.86
CA GLY A 141 -14.44 20.08 24.94
C GLY A 141 -15.48 20.89 24.15
N GLU A 142 -15.05 21.93 23.47
CA GLU A 142 -15.90 22.82 22.69
C GLU A 142 -16.54 22.09 21.50
N LYS A 143 -17.77 22.46 21.19
CA LYS A 143 -18.50 22.02 20.00
C LYS A 143 -18.71 23.23 19.12
N GLY A 144 -18.40 23.09 17.82
CA GLY A 144 -18.58 24.16 16.83
C GLY A 144 -19.37 23.70 15.63
N ILE A 145 -19.92 24.69 14.94
CA ILE A 145 -20.54 24.55 13.62
C ILE A 145 -19.96 25.68 12.75
N GLU A 146 -19.35 25.32 11.62
CA GLU A 146 -18.76 26.27 10.69
C GLU A 146 -19.16 25.94 9.25
N LEU A 147 -19.19 26.97 8.42
CA LEU A 147 -19.48 26.89 6.98
C LEU A 147 -18.20 27.09 6.18
N PHE A 148 -18.03 26.26 5.15
CA PHE A 148 -16.90 26.31 4.22
C PHE A 148 -17.38 26.24 2.79
N ASP A 149 -16.81 27.06 1.91
CA ASP A 149 -17.14 27.07 0.48
C ASP A 149 -16.76 25.75 -0.20
N LYS A 150 -15.65 25.14 0.25
CA LYS A 150 -15.04 23.94 -0.33
C LYS A 150 -14.65 22.96 0.79
N LEU A 151 -14.69 21.67 0.47
CA LEU A 151 -14.32 20.60 1.40
C LEU A 151 -13.39 19.60 0.71
N ILE A 152 -12.22 19.36 1.31
CA ILE A 152 -11.33 18.25 0.94
C ILE A 152 -11.43 17.16 2.00
N VAL A 153 -11.85 15.96 1.61
CA VAL A 153 -11.89 14.77 2.47
C VAL A 153 -10.62 13.97 2.27
N ALA A 154 -9.75 13.97 3.28
CA ALA A 154 -8.46 13.28 3.33
C ALA A 154 -8.37 12.34 4.52
N THR A 155 -9.49 11.72 4.91
CA THR A 155 -9.63 10.97 6.16
C THR A 155 -9.02 9.57 6.13
N GLY A 156 -8.50 9.13 4.97
CA GLY A 156 -7.95 7.80 4.78
C GLY A 156 -9.01 6.70 4.81
N GLY A 157 -8.55 5.46 4.99
CA GLY A 157 -9.38 4.26 5.06
C GLY A 157 -9.69 3.79 6.49
N LYS A 158 -9.61 2.45 6.71
CA LYS A 158 -9.85 1.78 8.01
C LYS A 158 -8.61 1.09 8.56
N SER A 159 -7.54 0.99 7.79
CA SER A 159 -6.32 0.26 8.17
C SER A 159 -5.51 1.04 9.20
N TYR A 160 -5.03 0.35 10.24
CA TYR A 160 -4.41 0.91 11.44
C TYR A 160 -5.34 1.85 12.22
N PRO A 161 -6.50 1.37 12.74
CA PRO A 161 -7.46 2.19 13.46
C PRO A 161 -6.87 2.87 14.70
N GLU A 162 -5.83 2.29 15.32
CA GLU A 162 -5.06 2.86 16.43
C GLU A 162 -4.23 4.10 16.02
N LEU A 163 -3.99 4.29 14.73
CA LEU A 163 -3.33 5.48 14.18
C LEU A 163 -4.34 6.55 13.69
N GLY A 164 -5.64 6.33 13.91
CA GLY A 164 -6.71 7.27 13.58
C GLY A 164 -7.58 6.90 12.38
N ALA A 165 -7.18 5.91 11.55
CA ALA A 165 -7.93 5.51 10.36
C ALA A 165 -9.12 4.59 10.72
N LYS A 166 -10.24 5.17 11.19
CA LYS A 166 -11.42 4.42 11.67
C LYS A 166 -12.52 4.26 10.62
N GLY A 167 -12.39 4.89 9.44
CA GLY A 167 -13.35 4.80 8.35
C GLY A 167 -14.73 5.42 8.61
N HIS A 168 -14.90 6.18 9.69
CA HIS A 168 -16.19 6.77 10.05
C HIS A 168 -16.68 7.82 9.05
N PHE A 169 -15.80 8.40 8.25
CA PHE A 169 -16.16 9.42 7.28
C PHE A 169 -16.83 8.86 6.02
N PHE A 170 -16.71 7.57 5.75
CA PHE A 170 -17.41 6.95 4.62
C PHE A 170 -18.92 7.09 4.70
N SER A 171 -19.51 6.95 5.89
CA SER A 171 -20.95 7.17 6.07
C SER A 171 -21.38 8.62 5.84
N GLN A 172 -20.47 9.59 6.05
CA GLN A 172 -20.72 10.99 5.70
C GLN A 172 -20.71 11.20 4.19
N LEU A 173 -19.80 10.54 3.48
CA LEU A 173 -19.72 10.60 2.01
C LEU A 173 -20.93 9.92 1.36
N GLU A 174 -21.43 8.80 1.92
CA GLU A 174 -22.69 8.19 1.50
C GLU A 174 -23.86 9.15 1.69
N ALA A 175 -23.95 9.83 2.85
CA ALA A 175 -24.98 10.83 3.12
C ALA A 175 -24.90 12.04 2.19
N LEU A 176 -23.74 12.35 1.64
CA LEU A 176 -23.50 13.35 0.60
C LEU A 176 -23.75 12.82 -0.83
N GLY A 177 -24.24 11.58 -0.96
CA GLY A 177 -24.67 10.98 -2.23
C GLY A 177 -23.57 10.21 -2.98
N HIS A 178 -22.42 9.95 -2.38
CA HIS A 178 -21.38 9.13 -2.97
C HIS A 178 -21.58 7.64 -2.77
N THR A 179 -21.19 6.86 -3.77
CA THR A 179 -21.14 5.41 -3.70
C THR A 179 -19.84 4.98 -3.01
N ILE A 180 -19.97 4.24 -1.92
CA ILE A 180 -18.84 3.62 -1.25
C ILE A 180 -18.73 2.16 -1.66
N LYS A 181 -17.65 1.80 -2.34
CA LYS A 181 -17.33 0.40 -2.67
C LYS A 181 -17.01 -0.35 -1.38
N PRO A 182 -17.36 -1.65 -1.27
CA PRO A 182 -17.10 -2.44 -0.07
C PRO A 182 -15.65 -2.34 0.39
N LEU A 183 -15.46 -2.19 1.71
CA LEU A 183 -14.14 -1.98 2.29
C LEU A 183 -13.55 -3.31 2.75
N TYR A 184 -12.34 -3.62 2.30
CA TYR A 184 -11.59 -4.83 2.66
C TYR A 184 -10.18 -4.47 3.14
N PRO A 185 -9.59 -5.24 4.08
CA PRO A 185 -8.16 -5.13 4.37
C PRO A 185 -7.33 -5.51 3.15
N ALA A 186 -6.27 -4.76 2.86
CA ALA A 186 -5.32 -5.04 1.79
C ALA A 186 -3.88 -4.82 2.26
N LEU A 187 -2.94 -5.47 1.61
CA LEU A 187 -1.53 -5.47 1.99
C LEU A 187 -1.32 -5.95 3.44
N GLY A 188 -1.96 -7.06 3.78
CA GLY A 188 -1.83 -7.75 5.06
C GLY A 188 -1.15 -9.12 4.92
N PRO A 189 -0.79 -9.78 6.04
CA PRO A 189 -0.30 -11.15 6.02
C PRO A 189 -1.38 -12.11 5.51
N ILE A 190 -0.94 -13.26 5.00
CA ILE A 190 -1.83 -14.38 4.64
C ILE A 190 -1.62 -15.50 5.65
N ASP A 191 -2.66 -15.88 6.36
CA ASP A 191 -2.68 -17.03 7.26
C ASP A 191 -2.89 -18.31 6.44
N ALA A 192 -2.09 -19.35 6.72
CA ALA A 192 -2.10 -20.59 5.96
C ALA A 192 -1.70 -21.79 6.80
N ARG A 193 -2.13 -23.00 6.40
CA ARG A 193 -1.71 -24.26 7.03
C ARG A 193 -0.31 -24.64 6.53
N LEU A 194 0.70 -24.29 7.30
CA LEU A 194 2.11 -24.48 6.91
C LEU A 194 2.62 -25.93 7.08
N GLY A 195 1.99 -26.77 7.91
CA GLY A 195 2.47 -28.12 8.17
C GLY A 195 3.94 -28.12 8.62
N ALA A 196 4.78 -28.94 7.96
CA ALA A 196 6.21 -29.04 8.26
C ALA A 196 6.96 -27.71 8.03
N PHE A 197 6.47 -26.82 7.14
CA PHE A 197 7.07 -25.52 6.81
C PHE A 197 7.08 -24.55 7.99
N THR A 198 6.39 -24.83 9.09
CA THR A 198 6.56 -24.08 10.35
C THR A 198 8.00 -24.06 10.84
N ALA A 199 8.81 -25.07 10.46
CA ALA A 199 10.25 -25.10 10.73
C ALA A 199 11.01 -23.93 10.09
N LEU A 200 10.48 -23.32 9.01
CA LEU A 200 11.06 -22.16 8.35
C LEU A 200 10.67 -20.81 9.00
N GLN A 201 9.98 -20.81 10.15
CA GLN A 201 9.62 -19.57 10.84
C GLN A 201 10.83 -18.64 10.99
N GLY A 202 10.65 -17.36 10.62
CA GLY A 202 11.68 -16.32 10.60
C GLY A 202 12.56 -16.32 9.36
N GLN A 203 12.52 -17.35 8.51
CA GLN A 203 13.25 -17.38 7.24
C GLN A 203 12.58 -16.47 6.21
N ARG A 204 13.42 -15.81 5.39
CA ARG A 204 13.00 -14.91 4.31
C ARG A 204 13.42 -15.50 2.97
N PHE A 205 12.59 -15.26 1.97
CA PHE A 205 12.82 -15.68 0.59
C PHE A 205 12.35 -14.60 -0.37
N ASP A 206 13.05 -14.41 -1.46
CA ASP A 206 12.52 -13.74 -2.64
C ASP A 206 11.91 -14.82 -3.53
N ALA A 207 10.59 -14.80 -3.67
CA ALA A 207 9.84 -15.88 -4.28
C ALA A 207 8.70 -15.38 -5.17
N HIS A 208 8.35 -16.16 -6.17
CA HIS A 208 7.09 -16.00 -6.86
C HIS A 208 5.97 -16.66 -6.03
N THR A 209 4.85 -15.97 -5.97
CA THR A 209 3.65 -16.46 -5.27
C THR A 209 2.43 -16.35 -6.16
N ALA A 210 1.47 -17.24 -5.99
CA ALA A 210 0.20 -17.19 -6.68
C ALA A 210 -0.94 -17.65 -5.76
N ILE A 211 -2.13 -17.09 -5.94
CA ILE A 211 -3.35 -17.56 -5.27
C ILE A 211 -4.21 -18.28 -6.29
N PHE A 212 -4.67 -19.46 -5.90
CA PHE A 212 -5.52 -20.32 -6.69
C PHE A 212 -6.87 -20.57 -6.00
N ASP A 213 -7.93 -20.67 -6.83
CA ASP A 213 -9.24 -21.22 -6.50
C ASP A 213 -9.42 -22.48 -7.36
N GLY A 214 -9.14 -23.65 -6.77
CA GLY A 214 -8.98 -24.89 -7.55
C GLY A 214 -7.80 -24.80 -8.51
N GLU A 215 -8.08 -24.83 -9.82
CA GLU A 215 -7.07 -24.69 -10.89
C GLU A 215 -6.94 -23.23 -11.40
N ASP A 216 -7.88 -22.37 -11.06
CA ASP A 216 -7.90 -20.97 -11.53
C ASP A 216 -6.91 -20.11 -10.76
N CYS A 217 -5.93 -19.55 -11.45
CA CYS A 217 -5.00 -18.58 -10.89
C CYS A 217 -5.65 -17.20 -10.78
N LEU A 218 -5.95 -16.76 -9.56
CA LEU A 218 -6.58 -15.46 -9.29
C LEU A 218 -5.60 -14.29 -9.36
N GLY A 219 -4.32 -14.55 -9.07
CA GLY A 219 -3.30 -13.51 -9.13
C GLY A 219 -1.91 -14.03 -8.80
N ARG A 220 -0.89 -13.28 -9.21
CA ARG A 220 0.53 -13.58 -9.03
C ARG A 220 1.28 -12.39 -8.47
N SER A 221 2.31 -12.66 -7.68
CA SER A 221 3.22 -11.65 -7.17
C SER A 221 4.65 -12.20 -7.13
N PHE A 222 5.61 -11.29 -7.09
CA PHE A 222 7.01 -11.59 -6.78
C PHE A 222 7.49 -10.64 -5.70
N GLY A 223 8.30 -11.13 -4.78
CA GLY A 223 8.94 -10.30 -3.78
C GLY A 223 9.36 -11.05 -2.53
N ASN A 224 9.93 -10.30 -1.60
CA ASN A 224 10.33 -10.84 -0.32
C ASN A 224 9.12 -11.34 0.47
N LEU A 225 9.23 -12.54 1.01
CA LEU A 225 8.28 -13.10 1.97
C LEU A 225 9.01 -13.63 3.21
N ILE A 226 8.30 -13.72 4.31
CA ILE A 226 8.78 -14.27 5.57
C ILE A 226 7.76 -15.26 6.13
N PHE A 227 8.23 -16.43 6.56
CA PHE A 227 7.43 -17.40 7.32
C PHE A 227 7.18 -16.88 8.73
N THR A 228 5.92 -16.84 9.13
CA THR A 228 5.46 -16.46 10.48
C THR A 228 4.90 -17.68 11.20
N LYS A 229 4.44 -17.51 12.42
CA LYS A 229 3.79 -18.60 13.16
C LYS A 229 2.47 -19.06 12.54
N LYS A 230 1.73 -18.16 11.86
CA LYS A 230 0.39 -18.42 11.34
C LYS A 230 0.31 -18.57 9.83
N GLY A 231 1.36 -18.19 9.10
CA GLY A 231 1.35 -18.13 7.64
C GLY A 231 2.55 -17.35 7.11
N LEU A 232 2.33 -16.51 6.13
CA LEU A 232 3.36 -15.74 5.44
C LEU A 232 3.06 -14.24 5.48
N ASN A 233 4.12 -13.44 5.48
CA ASN A 233 4.07 -11.98 5.44
C ASN A 233 5.13 -11.45 4.46
N GLY A 234 5.12 -10.15 4.18
CA GLY A 234 6.04 -9.49 3.26
C GLY A 234 5.44 -9.25 1.87
N PRO A 235 6.04 -8.35 1.07
CA PRO A 235 5.48 -7.90 -0.21
C PRO A 235 5.06 -9.02 -1.15
N GLY A 236 5.83 -10.11 -1.21
CA GLY A 236 5.54 -11.26 -2.07
C GLY A 236 4.15 -11.87 -1.87
N VAL A 237 3.61 -11.82 -0.65
CA VAL A 237 2.26 -12.34 -0.36
C VAL A 237 1.25 -11.25 -0.03
N MET A 238 1.70 -10.14 0.58
CA MET A 238 0.82 -9.03 0.96
C MET A 238 0.11 -8.42 -0.24
N ASN A 239 0.78 -8.34 -1.39
CA ASN A 239 0.22 -7.82 -2.64
C ASN A 239 -1.00 -8.63 -3.11
N LEU A 240 -1.14 -9.88 -2.69
CA LEU A 240 -2.25 -10.77 -3.06
C LEU A 240 -3.33 -10.88 -1.96
N SER A 241 -3.10 -10.31 -0.77
CA SER A 241 -3.98 -10.51 0.39
C SER A 241 -5.42 -10.02 0.16
N HIS A 242 -5.61 -9.00 -0.69
CA HIS A 242 -6.93 -8.50 -1.06
C HIS A 242 -7.80 -9.55 -1.75
N LEU A 243 -7.21 -10.48 -2.52
CA LEU A 243 -7.92 -11.61 -3.15
C LEU A 243 -8.54 -12.53 -2.10
N VAL A 244 -7.86 -12.71 -0.96
CA VAL A 244 -8.34 -13.51 0.15
C VAL A 244 -9.46 -12.79 0.90
N THR A 245 -9.25 -11.51 1.25
CA THR A 245 -10.22 -10.74 2.03
C THR A 245 -11.50 -10.44 1.26
N GLN A 246 -11.44 -10.37 -0.07
CA GLN A 246 -12.61 -10.21 -0.94
C GLN A 246 -13.36 -11.52 -1.23
N SER A 247 -12.80 -12.67 -0.89
CA SER A 247 -13.36 -13.98 -1.18
C SER A 247 -13.33 -14.93 0.03
N PRO A 248 -13.91 -14.53 1.19
CA PRO A 248 -13.77 -15.26 2.44
C PRO A 248 -14.42 -16.66 2.43
N GLU A 249 -15.37 -16.89 1.52
CA GLU A 249 -16.10 -18.16 1.37
C GLU A 249 -15.35 -19.21 0.52
N LYS A 250 -14.21 -18.84 -0.10
CA LYS A 250 -13.49 -19.70 -1.03
C LYS A 250 -12.40 -20.49 -0.34
N ASN A 251 -12.17 -21.73 -0.80
CA ASN A 251 -11.06 -22.57 -0.38
C ASN A 251 -9.80 -22.26 -1.19
N LEU A 252 -9.18 -21.13 -0.91
CA LEU A 252 -8.03 -20.65 -1.65
C LEU A 252 -6.74 -21.37 -1.25
N GLN A 253 -5.83 -21.51 -2.22
CA GLN A 253 -4.49 -22.02 -2.02
C GLN A 253 -3.45 -20.97 -2.38
N LEU A 254 -2.41 -20.86 -1.57
CA LEU A 254 -1.22 -20.08 -1.83
C LEU A 254 -0.11 -20.98 -2.34
N GLU A 255 0.30 -20.81 -3.58
CA GLU A 255 1.47 -21.46 -4.16
C GLU A 255 2.69 -20.57 -3.99
N VAL A 256 3.81 -21.18 -3.60
CA VAL A 256 5.10 -20.50 -3.45
C VAL A 256 6.15 -21.21 -4.30
N ASN A 257 6.81 -20.45 -5.16
CA ASN A 257 7.94 -20.88 -5.94
C ASN A 257 9.20 -20.15 -5.44
N PHE A 258 10.01 -20.85 -4.66
CA PHE A 258 11.22 -20.32 -4.03
C PHE A 258 12.40 -20.19 -5.01
N ILE A 259 12.42 -20.98 -6.08
CA ILE A 259 13.54 -21.05 -7.04
C ILE A 259 13.25 -20.35 -8.36
N GLY A 260 12.02 -19.84 -8.55
CA GLY A 260 11.58 -19.27 -9.83
C GLY A 260 12.58 -18.32 -10.50
N PRO A 261 13.19 -17.36 -9.79
CA PRO A 261 14.18 -16.45 -10.37
C PRO A 261 15.46 -17.14 -10.85
N TRP A 262 15.79 -18.33 -10.36
CA TRP A 262 17.06 -19.04 -10.60
C TRP A 262 16.86 -20.46 -11.13
N ILE A 263 15.66 -20.82 -11.61
CA ILE A 263 15.35 -22.19 -11.99
C ILE A 263 16.20 -22.68 -13.18
N GLU A 264 16.46 -21.79 -14.14
CA GLU A 264 17.30 -22.10 -15.31
C GLU A 264 18.75 -22.36 -14.89
N GLU A 265 19.30 -21.48 -14.03
CA GLU A 265 20.66 -21.62 -13.49
C GLU A 265 20.82 -22.89 -12.65
N LEU A 266 19.82 -23.23 -11.84
CA LEU A 266 19.80 -24.48 -11.07
C LEU A 266 19.78 -25.71 -11.99
N ALA A 267 18.94 -25.68 -13.02
CA ALA A 267 18.83 -26.79 -13.98
C ALA A 267 20.15 -26.97 -14.79
N GLU A 268 20.77 -25.89 -15.22
CA GLU A 268 22.06 -25.91 -15.88
C GLU A 268 23.15 -26.50 -14.97
N ALA A 269 23.24 -26.00 -13.72
CA ALA A 269 24.22 -26.49 -12.76
C ALA A 269 23.99 -27.95 -12.36
N ALA A 270 22.74 -28.43 -12.37
CA ALA A 270 22.39 -29.83 -12.11
C ALA A 270 22.68 -30.75 -13.29
N SER A 271 22.72 -30.22 -14.51
CA SER A 271 23.01 -30.97 -15.75
C SER A 271 24.50 -31.05 -16.08
N ASP A 272 25.35 -30.31 -15.38
CA ASP A 272 26.79 -30.33 -15.60
C ASP A 272 27.42 -31.60 -15.04
N GLU A 273 27.84 -32.52 -15.94
CA GLU A 273 28.48 -33.78 -15.57
C GLU A 273 29.81 -33.59 -14.80
N ASN A 274 30.42 -32.40 -14.87
CA ASN A 274 31.64 -32.06 -14.11
C ASN A 274 31.32 -31.43 -12.74
N ASN A 275 30.07 -31.30 -12.40
CA ASN A 275 29.68 -30.75 -11.11
C ASN A 275 29.79 -31.79 -10.00
N HIS A 276 30.96 -31.86 -9.38
CA HIS A 276 31.25 -32.76 -8.24
C HIS A 276 30.77 -32.23 -6.88
N ALA A 277 29.97 -31.16 -6.86
CA ALA A 277 29.41 -30.64 -5.64
C ALA A 277 28.32 -31.58 -5.08
N SER A 278 28.14 -31.58 -3.75
CA SER A 278 26.95 -32.20 -3.18
C SER A 278 25.69 -31.36 -3.50
N VAL A 279 24.53 -32.01 -3.54
CA VAL A 279 23.26 -31.28 -3.76
C VAL A 279 23.02 -30.20 -2.69
N ARG A 280 23.53 -30.46 -1.48
CA ARG A 280 23.52 -29.44 -0.41
C ARG A 280 24.37 -28.23 -0.78
N ALA A 281 25.56 -28.43 -1.28
CA ALA A 281 26.46 -27.35 -1.69
C ALA A 281 25.88 -26.55 -2.89
N LEU A 282 25.20 -27.22 -3.81
CA LEU A 282 24.48 -26.58 -4.90
C LEU A 282 23.39 -25.63 -4.38
N LEU A 283 22.52 -26.11 -3.46
CA LEU A 283 21.40 -25.30 -2.95
C LEU A 283 21.85 -24.17 -2.02
N LEU A 284 23.03 -24.27 -1.38
CA LEU A 284 23.62 -23.18 -0.57
C LEU A 284 23.97 -21.94 -1.40
N ARG A 285 23.98 -22.02 -2.72
CA ARG A 285 24.13 -20.85 -3.59
C ARG A 285 22.90 -19.92 -3.55
N TYR A 286 21.73 -20.50 -3.28
CA TYR A 286 20.42 -19.83 -3.36
C TYR A 286 19.75 -19.62 -2.00
N PHE A 287 20.03 -20.48 -1.03
CA PHE A 287 19.29 -20.52 0.25
C PHE A 287 20.22 -20.58 1.46
N ALA A 288 19.74 -20.04 2.58
CA ALA A 288 20.41 -20.17 3.86
C ALA A 288 20.45 -21.66 4.33
N PRO A 289 21.47 -22.07 5.10
CA PRO A 289 21.66 -23.48 5.49
C PRO A 289 20.42 -24.16 6.07
N LYS A 290 19.69 -23.48 6.96
CA LYS A 290 18.46 -24.01 7.57
C LYS A 290 17.39 -24.35 6.52
N ALA A 291 17.23 -23.48 5.50
CA ALA A 291 16.27 -23.70 4.44
C ALA A 291 16.71 -24.85 3.53
N VAL A 292 18.00 -24.94 3.19
CA VAL A 292 18.57 -26.05 2.40
C VAL A 292 18.30 -27.38 3.07
N ASP A 293 18.68 -27.53 4.35
CA ASP A 293 18.49 -28.77 5.08
C ASP A 293 17.01 -29.17 5.19
N PHE A 294 16.13 -28.17 5.32
CA PHE A 294 14.68 -28.37 5.28
C PHE A 294 14.19 -28.86 3.92
N PHE A 295 14.55 -28.18 2.82
CA PHE A 295 14.10 -28.56 1.47
C PHE A 295 14.59 -29.93 1.05
N LEU A 296 15.85 -30.28 1.36
CA LEU A 296 16.38 -31.61 1.10
C LEU A 296 15.63 -32.70 1.88
N THR A 297 15.27 -32.42 3.14
CA THR A 297 14.43 -33.31 3.94
C THR A 297 13.05 -33.51 3.31
N GLN A 298 12.40 -32.42 2.85
CA GLN A 298 11.09 -32.50 2.18
C GLN A 298 11.15 -33.26 0.85
N ALA A 299 12.23 -33.10 0.09
CA ALA A 299 12.47 -33.81 -1.16
C ALA A 299 12.98 -35.28 -0.94
N ALA A 300 13.15 -35.69 0.30
CA ALA A 300 13.72 -37.00 0.68
C ALA A 300 15.12 -37.28 0.07
N LEU A 301 15.94 -36.23 -0.09
CA LEU A 301 17.27 -36.31 -0.68
C LEU A 301 18.37 -36.35 0.36
N ASN A 302 19.38 -37.21 0.12
CA ASN A 302 20.58 -37.23 0.96
C ASN A 302 21.41 -35.94 0.68
N PRO A 303 21.68 -35.12 1.69
CA PRO A 303 22.46 -33.90 1.55
C PRO A 303 23.86 -34.07 0.97
N GLN A 304 24.47 -35.24 1.17
CA GLN A 304 25.82 -35.58 0.69
C GLN A 304 25.84 -36.21 -0.70
N LYS A 305 24.68 -36.51 -1.31
CA LYS A 305 24.60 -37.05 -2.67
C LYS A 305 25.22 -36.04 -3.63
N PHE A 306 26.06 -36.52 -4.54
CA PHE A 306 26.65 -35.64 -5.57
C PHE A 306 25.63 -35.26 -6.64
N VAL A 307 25.75 -34.05 -7.18
CA VAL A 307 24.83 -33.54 -8.20
C VAL A 307 24.76 -34.47 -9.42
N GLN A 308 25.90 -34.97 -9.88
CA GLN A 308 26.02 -35.94 -11.00
C GLN A 308 25.34 -37.32 -10.71
N GLU A 309 25.03 -37.63 -9.47
CA GLU A 309 24.34 -38.87 -9.06
C GLU A 309 22.83 -38.66 -8.94
N LEU A 310 22.31 -37.43 -9.11
CA LEU A 310 20.87 -37.21 -9.06
C LEU A 310 20.18 -37.92 -10.23
N THR A 311 19.20 -38.75 -9.88
CA THR A 311 18.30 -39.31 -10.88
C THR A 311 17.28 -38.26 -11.33
N GLU A 312 16.62 -38.50 -12.45
CA GLU A 312 15.51 -37.66 -12.91
C GLU A 312 14.41 -37.52 -11.84
N LEU A 313 14.13 -38.61 -11.10
CA LEU A 313 13.14 -38.58 -9.99
C LEU A 313 13.62 -37.74 -8.83
N ASP A 314 14.90 -37.77 -8.48
CA ASP A 314 15.48 -36.90 -7.45
C ASP A 314 15.33 -35.44 -7.82
N PHE A 315 15.67 -35.11 -9.09
CA PHE A 315 15.58 -33.74 -9.58
C PHE A 315 14.12 -33.26 -9.62
N GLN A 316 13.20 -34.06 -10.12
CA GLN A 316 11.77 -33.75 -10.11
C GLN A 316 11.23 -33.50 -8.71
N ALA A 317 11.59 -34.36 -7.72
CA ALA A 317 11.19 -34.18 -6.31
C ALA A 317 11.73 -32.86 -5.74
N LEU A 318 12.98 -32.52 -6.06
CA LEU A 318 13.61 -31.28 -5.65
C LEU A 318 12.88 -30.06 -6.27
N ILE A 319 12.67 -30.05 -7.58
CA ILE A 319 11.99 -28.97 -8.28
C ILE A 319 10.55 -28.82 -7.76
N GLN A 320 9.82 -29.91 -7.59
CA GLN A 320 8.47 -29.85 -7.03
C GLN A 320 8.45 -29.19 -5.64
N THR A 321 9.40 -29.56 -4.78
CA THR A 321 9.53 -28.97 -3.44
C THR A 321 9.87 -27.47 -3.50
N LEU A 322 10.71 -27.05 -4.43
CA LEU A 322 11.18 -25.68 -4.53
C LEU A 322 10.23 -24.74 -5.30
N SER A 323 9.47 -25.27 -6.28
CA SER A 323 8.71 -24.42 -7.22
C SER A 323 7.18 -24.55 -7.13
N MET A 324 6.66 -25.59 -6.48
CA MET A 324 5.21 -25.90 -6.51
C MET A 324 4.64 -26.20 -5.11
N THR A 325 5.18 -25.53 -4.08
CA THR A 325 4.67 -25.71 -2.72
C THR A 325 3.36 -24.96 -2.53
N ARG A 326 2.29 -25.71 -2.21
CA ARG A 326 0.97 -25.14 -1.96
C ARG A 326 0.57 -25.22 -0.50
N PHE A 327 -0.05 -24.16 -0.01
CA PHE A 327 -0.60 -24.03 1.34
C PHE A 327 -2.07 -23.70 1.26
N GLU A 328 -2.89 -24.41 2.04
CA GLU A 328 -4.30 -24.04 2.25
C GLU A 328 -4.35 -22.71 3.01
N ILE A 329 -5.01 -21.71 2.42
CA ILE A 329 -5.23 -20.40 3.06
C ILE A 329 -6.32 -20.56 4.11
N THR A 330 -6.08 -20.05 5.32
CA THR A 330 -7.02 -20.08 6.44
C THR A 330 -7.56 -18.70 6.77
N GLY A 331 -7.00 -17.64 6.17
CA GLY A 331 -7.43 -16.26 6.33
C GLY A 331 -6.38 -15.28 5.85
N ALA A 332 -6.65 -14.01 6.09
CA ALA A 332 -5.70 -12.92 5.86
C ALA A 332 -5.81 -11.88 6.97
N GLY A 333 -4.88 -10.93 6.99
CA GLY A 333 -4.87 -9.83 7.93
C GLY A 333 -6.19 -9.05 7.95
N ASP A 334 -6.57 -8.59 9.13
CA ASP A 334 -7.66 -7.64 9.34
C ASP A 334 -7.18 -6.19 9.19
N PHE A 335 -8.06 -5.20 9.43
CA PHE A 335 -7.70 -3.79 9.36
C PHE A 335 -6.63 -3.35 10.37
N SER A 336 -6.41 -4.10 11.46
CA SER A 336 -5.43 -3.75 12.49
C SER A 336 -4.00 -4.10 12.06
N ASN A 337 -3.81 -5.07 11.17
CA ASN A 337 -2.52 -5.56 10.73
C ASN A 337 -2.31 -5.54 9.21
N SER A 338 -3.24 -4.94 8.47
CA SER A 338 -3.12 -4.66 7.03
C SER A 338 -2.74 -3.21 6.78
N GLN A 339 -1.85 -2.95 5.83
CA GLN A 339 -1.31 -1.61 5.60
C GLN A 339 -2.34 -0.65 4.96
N LEU A 340 -3.31 -1.21 4.24
CA LEU A 340 -4.21 -0.47 3.39
C LEU A 340 -5.65 -0.97 3.43
N THR A 341 -6.55 -0.10 3.03
CA THR A 341 -7.97 -0.39 2.79
C THR A 341 -8.20 -0.45 1.27
N ALA A 342 -8.68 -1.57 0.76
CA ALA A 342 -9.28 -1.66 -0.57
C ALA A 342 -10.75 -1.22 -0.50
N GLY A 343 -11.27 -0.66 -1.59
CA GLY A 343 -12.59 -0.01 -1.61
C GLY A 343 -12.50 1.46 -1.25
N GLY A 344 -13.63 2.13 -1.12
CA GLY A 344 -13.73 3.57 -0.87
C GLY A 344 -14.69 4.26 -1.82
N VAL A 345 -14.55 5.56 -2.01
CA VAL A 345 -15.38 6.34 -2.94
C VAL A 345 -15.13 5.90 -4.37
N ALA A 346 -16.20 5.56 -5.08
CA ALA A 346 -16.14 5.11 -6.46
C ALA A 346 -15.49 6.16 -7.37
N THR A 347 -14.42 5.79 -8.06
CA THR A 347 -13.60 6.70 -8.88
C THR A 347 -14.36 7.32 -10.04
N GLN A 348 -15.39 6.65 -10.57
CA GLN A 348 -16.26 7.18 -11.63
C GLN A 348 -16.97 8.49 -11.21
N GLU A 349 -17.12 8.70 -9.91
CA GLU A 349 -17.77 9.89 -9.34
C GLU A 349 -16.78 11.04 -9.06
N LEU A 350 -15.50 10.82 -9.32
CA LEU A 350 -14.43 11.80 -9.13
C LEU A 350 -13.76 12.15 -10.48
N ASP A 351 -13.38 13.39 -10.62
CA ASP A 351 -12.56 13.82 -11.76
C ASP A 351 -11.09 13.42 -11.51
N PRO A 352 -10.41 12.69 -12.40
CA PRO A 352 -9.05 12.21 -12.17
C PRO A 352 -7.99 13.33 -12.12
N HIS A 353 -8.26 14.49 -12.73
CA HIS A 353 -7.30 15.59 -12.81
C HIS A 353 -7.39 16.55 -11.60
N THR A 354 -8.53 16.56 -10.89
CA THR A 354 -8.79 17.50 -9.78
C THR A 354 -9.21 16.80 -8.50
N LEU A 355 -9.62 15.54 -8.56
CA LEU A 355 -10.26 14.79 -7.47
C LEU A 355 -11.57 15.43 -6.96
N GLN A 356 -12.13 16.37 -7.72
CA GLN A 356 -13.41 16.96 -7.39
C GLN A 356 -14.55 15.97 -7.65
N SER A 357 -15.53 15.96 -6.77
CA SER A 357 -16.77 15.24 -6.96
C SER A 357 -17.53 15.73 -8.19
N LYS A 358 -17.92 14.80 -9.06
CA LYS A 358 -18.85 15.07 -10.18
C LYS A 358 -20.29 15.21 -9.72
N ARG A 359 -20.60 14.78 -8.48
CA ARG A 359 -21.93 14.83 -7.88
C ARG A 359 -22.18 16.12 -7.12
N LEU A 360 -21.15 16.58 -6.39
CA LEU A 360 -21.29 17.69 -5.45
C LEU A 360 -20.16 18.71 -5.67
N PRO A 361 -20.45 19.85 -6.32
CA PRO A 361 -19.44 20.86 -6.62
C PRO A 361 -18.76 21.39 -5.35
N GLY A 362 -17.43 21.47 -5.37
CA GLY A 362 -16.65 21.95 -4.23
C GLY A 362 -16.27 20.89 -3.21
N LEU A 363 -16.73 19.65 -3.37
CA LEU A 363 -16.25 18.50 -2.63
C LEU A 363 -15.10 17.84 -3.37
N TYR A 364 -14.03 17.52 -2.66
CA TYR A 364 -12.86 16.76 -3.15
C TYR A 364 -12.63 15.57 -2.24
N VAL A 365 -12.27 14.42 -2.81
CA VAL A 365 -11.92 13.21 -2.05
C VAL A 365 -10.56 12.72 -2.51
N ILE A 366 -9.61 12.56 -1.57
CA ILE A 366 -8.22 12.27 -1.87
C ILE A 366 -7.63 11.12 -1.03
N GLY A 367 -6.51 10.59 -1.51
CA GLY A 367 -5.76 9.53 -0.81
C GLY A 367 -6.54 8.25 -0.68
N GLU A 368 -6.32 7.52 0.42
CA GLU A 368 -6.91 6.18 0.68
C GLU A 368 -8.43 6.19 0.88
N ALA A 369 -9.09 7.35 0.89
CA ALA A 369 -10.55 7.44 0.90
C ALA A 369 -11.16 7.14 -0.49
N VAL A 370 -10.37 7.21 -1.55
CA VAL A 370 -10.74 6.87 -2.93
C VAL A 370 -10.55 5.38 -3.15
N ASP A 371 -11.44 4.74 -3.90
CA ASP A 371 -11.31 3.33 -4.29
C ASP A 371 -10.16 3.12 -5.30
N ILE A 372 -8.92 3.25 -4.81
CA ILE A 372 -7.68 3.00 -5.54
C ILE A 372 -6.60 2.52 -4.60
N PHE A 373 -5.96 1.39 -4.91
CA PHE A 373 -4.81 0.91 -4.16
C PHE A 373 -3.82 0.19 -5.08
N GLY A 374 -2.54 0.28 -4.78
CA GLY A 374 -1.45 -0.38 -5.48
C GLY A 374 -0.70 -1.36 -4.56
N PRO A 375 0.30 -2.07 -5.10
CA PRO A 375 1.12 -3.00 -4.32
C PRO A 375 1.96 -2.30 -3.25
N CYS A 376 2.66 -3.09 -2.43
CA CYS A 376 3.71 -2.60 -1.54
C CYS A 376 4.81 -1.90 -2.34
N GLY A 377 5.45 -0.89 -1.75
CA GLY A 377 6.62 -0.28 -2.38
C GLY A 377 6.43 1.15 -2.87
N GLY A 378 5.62 1.98 -2.21
CA GLY A 378 5.51 3.41 -2.49
C GLY A 378 4.33 3.82 -3.37
N TYR A 379 3.66 2.88 -4.04
CA TYR A 379 2.53 3.17 -4.94
C TYR A 379 1.41 3.96 -4.26
N ASN A 380 1.05 3.58 -3.05
CA ASN A 380 -0.08 4.17 -2.32
C ASN A 380 0.23 5.56 -1.76
N LEU A 381 1.47 5.80 -1.34
CA LEU A 381 1.91 7.14 -0.96
C LEU A 381 2.01 8.06 -2.17
N HIS A 382 2.45 7.56 -3.33
CA HIS A 382 2.44 8.33 -4.58
C HIS A 382 1.04 8.86 -4.88
N VAL A 383 0.02 7.98 -4.91
CA VAL A 383 -1.38 8.39 -5.16
C VAL A 383 -1.88 9.36 -4.10
N ALA A 384 -1.51 9.19 -2.83
CA ALA A 384 -1.90 10.10 -1.76
C ALA A 384 -1.29 11.51 -1.97
N PHE A 385 -0.04 11.60 -2.41
CA PHE A 385 0.60 12.87 -2.76
C PHE A 385 0.02 13.46 -4.04
N ALA A 386 -0.16 12.66 -5.08
CA ALA A 386 -0.71 13.07 -6.37
C ALA A 386 -2.12 13.66 -6.22
N SER A 387 -3.02 12.89 -5.61
CA SER A 387 -4.40 13.33 -5.38
C SER A 387 -4.46 14.59 -4.51
N GLY A 388 -3.62 14.68 -3.48
CA GLY A 388 -3.53 15.87 -2.64
C GLY A 388 -2.98 17.08 -3.38
N TYR A 389 -1.99 16.91 -4.24
CA TYR A 389 -1.44 17.99 -5.05
C TYR A 389 -2.46 18.50 -6.07
N LEU A 390 -3.08 17.61 -6.82
CA LEU A 390 -4.06 17.97 -7.87
C LEU A 390 -5.29 18.69 -7.29
N ALA A 391 -5.83 18.19 -6.18
CA ALA A 391 -6.95 18.85 -5.50
C ALA A 391 -6.57 20.26 -4.99
N GLY A 392 -5.42 20.39 -4.35
CA GLY A 392 -4.94 21.68 -3.85
C GLY A 392 -4.66 22.68 -4.96
N LYS A 393 -4.04 22.24 -6.06
CA LYS A 393 -3.77 23.04 -7.25
C LYS A 393 -5.05 23.53 -7.91
N SER A 394 -6.04 22.62 -8.11
CA SER A 394 -7.35 22.98 -8.66
C SER A 394 -8.03 24.08 -7.85
N LEU A 395 -7.99 24.01 -6.53
CA LEU A 395 -8.54 25.05 -5.65
C LEU A 395 -7.77 26.38 -5.77
N ALA A 396 -6.45 26.32 -5.91
CA ALA A 396 -5.63 27.51 -6.10
C ALA A 396 -5.97 28.25 -7.42
N GLU A 397 -6.15 27.51 -8.49
CA GLU A 397 -6.45 28.06 -9.83
C GLU A 397 -7.86 28.65 -9.95
N MET A 398 -8.84 28.11 -9.20
CA MET A 398 -10.21 28.68 -9.16
C MET A 398 -10.31 30.02 -8.46
N ASN A 399 -9.29 30.44 -7.74
CA ASN A 399 -9.27 31.65 -6.95
C ASN A 399 -8.46 32.80 -7.62
N ASN A 400 -7.82 32.52 -8.76
CA ASN A 400 -7.14 33.50 -9.62
C ASN A 400 -8.01 33.89 -10.81
#